data_04141f2d2b9856038a1bb4f5e63b52bc
#
_entry.id   04141f2d2b9856038a1bb4f5e63b52bc
#
_cell.length_a   1.000
_cell.length_b   1.000
_cell.length_c   1.000
_cell.angle_alpha   90.00
_cell.angle_beta   90.00
_cell.angle_gamma   90.00
#
_symmetry.space_group_name_H-M   'P 1'
#
loop_
_entity.id
_entity.type
_entity.pdbx_description
1 polymer ?
#
loop_
_entity_poly.entity_id
_entity_poly.type
_entity_poly.pdbx_seq_one_letter_code
_entity_poly.pdbx_strand_id
1 'polypeptide(L)'
;HPIICTRACGHVAVCNSMALEKAGIDRNTPQPAGASIDLDANGDPNGIVRESGALAMVLSIIPQKTVADYEKSIRTAMDYAESMGVTSVQTNDIKDKNYAEMWQAYENVTHAGRSVRAYHQCCFTQIDNFRAFLADGYKTGHGDDLNRVGPLKLFVDGSLGARTAKLNAPYADDPTTTGIT
;
A
#
# COMPACT_ATOMS: atom_id res chain seq x y z
N HIS A 1 -0.98 -23.39 3.42
CA HIS A 1 -1.46 -22.02 3.68
C HIS A 1 -1.29 -21.16 2.43
N PRO A 2 -2.19 -20.19 2.16
CA PRO A 2 -1.95 -19.19 1.14
C PRO A 2 -0.74 -18.33 1.53
N ILE A 3 0.14 -18.06 0.56
CA ILE A 3 1.37 -17.30 0.78
C ILE A 3 1.47 -16.21 -0.29
N ILE A 4 1.82 -15.00 0.13
CA ILE A 4 2.23 -13.91 -0.74
C ILE A 4 3.56 -13.34 -0.24
N CYS A 5 4.52 -13.19 -1.15
CA CYS A 5 5.83 -12.58 -0.90
C CYS A 5 5.93 -11.30 -1.72
N THR A 6 5.84 -10.15 -1.07
CA THR A 6 5.96 -8.85 -1.73
C THR A 6 7.42 -8.47 -1.89
N ARG A 7 7.83 -8.05 -3.09
CA ARG A 7 9.14 -7.48 -3.35
C ARG A 7 9.32 -6.19 -2.54
N ALA A 8 10.55 -5.87 -2.15
CA ALA A 8 10.87 -4.68 -1.35
C ALA A 8 10.39 -3.36 -1.98
N CYS A 9 10.25 -3.29 -3.31
CA CYS A 9 9.70 -2.10 -3.99
C CYS A 9 8.18 -1.90 -3.78
N GLY A 10 7.45 -2.93 -3.32
CA GLY A 10 6.00 -2.88 -3.12
C GLY A 10 5.14 -3.02 -4.39
N HIS A 11 5.76 -3.10 -5.58
CA HIS A 11 5.06 -3.11 -6.87
C HIS A 11 4.90 -4.50 -7.50
N VAL A 12 5.55 -5.51 -6.96
CA VAL A 12 5.49 -6.90 -7.45
C VAL A 12 5.37 -7.85 -6.27
N ALA A 13 4.56 -8.89 -6.40
CA ALA A 13 4.51 -9.98 -5.46
C ALA A 13 4.46 -11.33 -6.16
N VAL A 14 4.85 -12.38 -5.43
CA VAL A 14 4.72 -13.77 -5.84
C VAL A 14 3.79 -14.48 -4.88
N CYS A 15 2.84 -15.22 -5.42
CA CYS A 15 1.82 -15.96 -4.70
C CYS A 15 1.94 -17.45 -4.99
N ASN A 16 1.61 -18.30 -4.01
CA ASN A 16 1.42 -19.71 -4.29
C ASN A 16 0.03 -20.00 -4.88
N SER A 17 -0.16 -21.19 -5.45
CA SER A 17 -1.42 -21.60 -6.07
C SER A 17 -2.62 -21.48 -5.12
N MET A 18 -2.44 -21.79 -3.84
CA MET A 18 -3.50 -21.68 -2.83
C MET A 18 -3.93 -20.21 -2.61
N ALA A 19 -3.03 -19.24 -2.72
CA ALA A 19 -3.38 -17.83 -2.63
C ALA A 19 -4.15 -17.37 -3.86
N LEU A 20 -3.74 -17.80 -5.06
CA LEU A 20 -4.44 -17.53 -6.32
C LEU A 20 -5.86 -18.12 -6.29
N GLU A 21 -5.98 -19.40 -5.91
CA GLU A 21 -7.28 -20.09 -5.78
C GLU A 21 -8.22 -19.37 -4.82
N LYS A 22 -7.74 -19.01 -3.62
CA LYS A 22 -8.54 -18.27 -2.63
C LYS A 22 -8.95 -16.88 -3.10
N ALA A 23 -8.11 -16.23 -3.91
CA ALA A 23 -8.39 -14.93 -4.50
C ALA A 23 -9.32 -15.03 -5.74
N GLY A 24 -9.66 -16.25 -6.19
CA GLY A 24 -10.46 -16.49 -7.38
C GLY A 24 -9.72 -16.11 -8.68
N ILE A 25 -8.38 -16.22 -8.67
CA ILE A 25 -7.53 -15.87 -9.81
C ILE A 25 -7.20 -17.14 -10.59
N ASP A 26 -7.68 -17.19 -11.85
CA ASP A 26 -7.47 -18.28 -12.79
C ASP A 26 -7.13 -17.73 -14.20
N ARG A 27 -7.02 -18.63 -15.20
CA ARG A 27 -6.74 -18.28 -16.61
C ARG A 27 -7.78 -17.36 -17.25
N ASN A 28 -9.00 -17.30 -16.72
CA ASN A 28 -10.10 -16.50 -17.24
C ASN A 28 -10.20 -15.13 -16.53
N THR A 29 -9.37 -14.90 -15.52
CA THR A 29 -9.38 -13.65 -14.75
C THR A 29 -8.94 -12.49 -15.64
N PRO A 30 -9.78 -11.44 -15.82
CA PRO A 30 -9.40 -10.28 -16.59
C PRO A 30 -8.17 -9.57 -16.02
N GLN A 31 -7.30 -9.10 -16.90
CA GLN A 31 -6.16 -8.27 -16.46
C GLN A 31 -6.67 -6.96 -15.87
N PRO A 32 -6.26 -6.59 -14.66
CA PRO A 32 -6.70 -5.34 -14.05
C PRO A 32 -6.06 -4.13 -14.74
N ALA A 33 -6.80 -3.03 -14.83
CA ALA A 33 -6.31 -1.81 -15.46
C ALA A 33 -5.04 -1.28 -14.75
N GLY A 34 -4.01 -0.96 -15.52
CA GLY A 34 -2.73 -0.46 -14.99
C GLY A 34 -1.95 -1.47 -14.12
N ALA A 35 -2.25 -2.76 -14.25
CA ALA A 35 -1.62 -3.84 -13.49
C ALA A 35 -1.57 -5.13 -14.29
N SER A 36 -0.86 -6.15 -13.85
CA SER A 36 -0.82 -7.43 -14.55
C SER A 36 -0.74 -8.64 -13.61
N ILE A 37 -1.36 -9.73 -14.08
CA ILE A 37 -1.19 -11.09 -13.59
C ILE A 37 -0.35 -11.80 -14.64
N ASP A 38 0.88 -12.20 -14.31
CA ASP A 38 1.76 -12.88 -15.25
C ASP A 38 1.25 -14.31 -15.49
N LEU A 39 1.29 -14.73 -16.74
CA LEU A 39 0.83 -16.05 -17.18
C LEU A 39 2.02 -16.92 -17.60
N ASP A 40 1.88 -18.22 -17.48
CA ASP A 40 2.81 -19.19 -18.05
C ASP A 40 2.55 -19.44 -19.57
N ALA A 41 3.31 -20.34 -20.17
CA ALA A 41 3.17 -20.70 -21.58
C ALA A 41 1.82 -21.33 -21.94
N ASN A 42 1.08 -21.83 -20.95
CA ASN A 42 -0.25 -22.45 -21.14
C ASN A 42 -1.39 -21.43 -20.91
N GLY A 43 -1.06 -20.19 -20.52
CA GLY A 43 -2.01 -19.15 -20.18
C GLY A 43 -2.56 -19.24 -18.77
N ASP A 44 -1.91 -20.01 -17.88
CA ASP A 44 -2.26 -20.09 -16.46
C ASP A 44 -1.47 -19.06 -15.64
N PRO A 45 -2.07 -18.46 -14.57
CA PRO A 45 -1.35 -17.58 -13.67
C PRO A 45 -0.13 -18.27 -13.06
N ASN A 46 1.07 -17.70 -13.26
CA ASN A 46 2.32 -18.27 -12.78
C ASN A 46 2.67 -17.86 -11.33
N GLY A 47 1.80 -17.07 -10.68
CA GLY A 47 1.95 -16.58 -9.32
C GLY A 47 2.52 -15.16 -9.21
N ILE A 48 3.03 -14.57 -10.28
CA ILE A 48 3.54 -13.20 -10.26
C ILE A 48 2.39 -12.22 -10.52
N VAL A 49 2.23 -11.25 -9.62
CA VAL A 49 1.27 -10.15 -9.74
C VAL A 49 2.01 -8.81 -9.66
N ARG A 50 1.64 -7.86 -10.52
CA ARG A 50 2.32 -6.57 -10.65
C ARG A 50 1.33 -5.42 -10.49
N GLU A 51 1.80 -4.39 -9.81
CA GLU A 51 1.10 -3.16 -9.48
C GLU A 51 -0.10 -3.34 -8.55
N SER A 52 -0.54 -2.23 -7.97
CA SER A 52 -1.54 -2.22 -6.89
C SER A 52 -2.85 -2.90 -7.25
N GLY A 53 -3.29 -2.80 -8.52
CA GLY A 53 -4.53 -3.45 -8.98
C GLY A 53 -4.49 -4.97 -8.86
N ALA A 54 -3.40 -5.61 -9.32
CA ALA A 54 -3.25 -7.05 -9.24
C ALA A 54 -2.89 -7.52 -7.82
N LEU A 55 -2.04 -6.75 -7.11
CA LEU A 55 -1.74 -7.04 -5.70
C LEU A 55 -3.01 -7.00 -4.84
N ALA A 56 -3.88 -6.02 -5.04
CA ALA A 56 -5.12 -5.88 -4.28
C ALA A 56 -6.05 -7.09 -4.42
N MET A 57 -6.07 -7.74 -5.58
CA MET A 57 -6.86 -8.97 -5.78
C MET A 57 -6.41 -10.08 -4.83
N VAL A 58 -5.11 -10.31 -4.69
CA VAL A 58 -4.59 -11.34 -3.77
C VAL A 58 -4.67 -10.89 -2.32
N LEU A 59 -4.38 -9.61 -2.04
CA LEU A 59 -4.43 -9.09 -0.68
C LEU A 59 -5.85 -9.02 -0.10
N SER A 60 -6.88 -9.06 -0.96
CA SER A 60 -8.29 -9.06 -0.52
C SER A 60 -8.68 -10.27 0.35
N ILE A 61 -7.94 -11.38 0.25
CA ILE A 61 -8.18 -12.59 1.07
C ILE A 61 -7.62 -12.46 2.51
N ILE A 62 -6.81 -11.42 2.77
CA ILE A 62 -6.26 -11.17 4.10
C ILE A 62 -7.35 -10.52 4.95
N PRO A 63 -7.63 -11.03 6.16
CA PRO A 63 -8.58 -10.38 7.07
C PRO A 63 -8.20 -8.92 7.32
N GLN A 64 -9.19 -8.04 7.38
CA GLN A 64 -8.94 -6.63 7.72
C GLN A 64 -8.41 -6.52 9.15
N LYS A 65 -7.41 -5.64 9.31
CA LYS A 65 -6.86 -5.33 10.63
C LYS A 65 -7.83 -4.46 11.42
N THR A 66 -7.90 -4.73 12.71
CA THR A 66 -8.61 -3.88 13.67
C THR A 66 -7.73 -2.70 14.12
N VAL A 67 -8.32 -1.71 14.80
CA VAL A 67 -7.58 -0.62 15.45
C VAL A 67 -6.50 -1.19 16.39
N ALA A 68 -6.81 -2.22 17.18
CA ALA A 68 -5.86 -2.86 18.08
C ALA A 68 -4.67 -3.52 17.37
N ASP A 69 -4.90 -4.11 16.18
CA ASP A 69 -3.82 -4.67 15.36
C ASP A 69 -2.90 -3.57 14.82
N TYR A 70 -3.46 -2.44 14.41
CA TYR A 70 -2.70 -1.26 14.01
C TYR A 70 -1.92 -0.68 15.17
N GLU A 71 -2.53 -0.47 16.33
CA GLU A 71 -1.86 0.02 17.54
C GLU A 71 -0.64 -0.83 17.90
N LYS A 72 -0.78 -2.16 17.89
CA LYS A 72 0.32 -3.08 18.16
C LYS A 72 1.49 -2.85 17.19
N SER A 73 1.19 -2.72 15.90
CA SER A 73 2.21 -2.50 14.86
C SER A 73 2.89 -1.14 15.01
N ILE A 74 2.10 -0.07 15.22
CA ILE A 74 2.57 1.29 15.39
C ILE A 74 3.45 1.38 16.65
N ARG A 75 3.01 0.80 17.76
CA ARG A 75 3.77 0.79 19.03
C ARG A 75 5.14 0.14 18.84
N THR A 76 5.20 -1.02 18.21
CA THR A 76 6.47 -1.71 17.92
C THR A 76 7.40 -0.86 17.03
N ALA A 77 6.85 -0.21 16.01
CA ALA A 77 7.65 0.66 15.13
C ALA A 77 8.15 1.92 15.85
N MET A 78 7.34 2.53 16.71
CA MET A 78 7.73 3.69 17.50
C MET A 78 8.76 3.33 18.56
N ASP A 79 8.62 2.20 19.25
CA ASP A 79 9.62 1.70 20.21
C ASP A 79 11.00 1.54 19.53
N TYR A 80 11.00 0.99 18.31
CA TYR A 80 12.22 0.86 17.53
C TYR A 80 12.79 2.23 17.12
N ALA A 81 11.96 3.14 16.62
CA ALA A 81 12.37 4.49 16.24
C ALA A 81 12.97 5.26 17.43
N GLU A 82 12.34 5.20 18.61
CA GLU A 82 12.85 5.79 19.85
C GLU A 82 14.21 5.21 20.23
N SER A 83 14.38 3.89 20.15
CA SER A 83 15.65 3.23 20.47
C SER A 83 16.80 3.66 19.56
N MET A 84 16.49 4.16 18.35
CA MET A 84 17.45 4.72 17.39
C MET A 84 17.59 6.25 17.48
N GLY A 85 16.95 6.90 18.46
CA GLY A 85 17.00 8.36 18.65
C GLY A 85 16.16 9.15 17.64
N VAL A 86 15.24 8.48 16.93
CA VAL A 86 14.33 9.14 15.98
C VAL A 86 13.19 9.81 16.75
N THR A 87 12.97 11.10 16.54
CA THR A 87 11.96 11.91 17.25
C THR A 87 10.74 12.24 16.41
N SER A 88 10.81 12.01 15.09
CA SER A 88 9.70 12.28 14.18
C SER A 88 9.79 11.39 12.95
N VAL A 89 8.65 10.88 12.49
CA VAL A 89 8.54 10.05 11.28
C VAL A 89 7.50 10.63 10.33
N GLN A 90 7.76 10.47 9.03
CA GLN A 90 6.73 10.64 8.00
C GLN A 90 6.22 9.27 7.61
N THR A 91 4.91 9.09 7.61
CA THR A 91 4.28 7.82 7.27
C THR A 91 3.56 7.91 5.92
N ASN A 92 3.16 6.77 5.38
CA ASN A 92 2.27 6.65 4.25
C ASN A 92 1.24 5.54 4.53
N ASP A 93 0.67 5.55 5.75
CA ASP A 93 -0.17 4.47 6.27
C ASP A 93 -1.66 4.77 6.14
N ILE A 94 -2.04 6.07 6.09
CA ILE A 94 -3.42 6.52 5.91
C ILE A 94 -3.79 6.41 4.43
N LYS A 95 -4.69 5.47 4.12
CA LYS A 95 -5.06 5.10 2.74
C LYS A 95 -6.57 4.88 2.63
N ASP A 96 -7.04 4.67 1.41
CA ASP A 96 -8.43 4.54 0.98
C ASP A 96 -9.43 3.98 2.02
N LYS A 97 -9.20 2.76 2.50
CA LYS A 97 -10.20 2.06 3.32
C LYS A 97 -9.88 2.02 4.81
N ASN A 98 -8.70 2.45 5.20
CA ASN A 98 -8.24 2.32 6.59
C ASN A 98 -7.98 3.66 7.28
N TYR A 99 -8.35 4.77 6.67
CA TYR A 99 -7.95 6.08 7.19
C TYR A 99 -8.46 6.35 8.60
N ALA A 100 -9.69 5.98 8.91
CA ALA A 100 -10.28 6.22 10.22
C ALA A 100 -9.65 5.33 11.30
N GLU A 101 -9.54 4.03 11.05
CA GLU A 101 -8.93 3.08 11.98
C GLU A 101 -7.43 3.36 12.18
N MET A 102 -6.73 3.72 11.12
CA MET A 102 -5.31 4.04 11.20
C MET A 102 -5.09 5.35 11.96
N TRP A 103 -5.89 6.38 11.68
CA TRP A 103 -5.85 7.63 12.44
C TRP A 103 -6.09 7.38 13.93
N GLN A 104 -7.17 6.65 14.27
CA GLN A 104 -7.50 6.31 15.64
C GLN A 104 -6.36 5.54 16.34
N ALA A 105 -5.74 4.60 15.65
CA ALA A 105 -4.63 3.83 16.20
C ALA A 105 -3.40 4.72 16.48
N TYR A 106 -3.08 5.66 15.59
CA TYR A 106 -2.01 6.64 15.83
C TYR A 106 -2.35 7.57 17.00
N GLU A 107 -3.59 8.09 17.07
CA GLU A 107 -4.07 8.89 18.20
C GLU A 107 -3.85 8.15 19.53
N ASN A 108 -4.31 6.90 19.60
CA ASN A 108 -4.19 6.10 20.82
C ASN A 108 -2.73 5.84 21.21
N VAL A 109 -1.85 5.62 20.26
CA VAL A 109 -0.43 5.32 20.55
C VAL A 109 0.36 6.58 20.88
N THR A 110 0.23 7.66 20.11
CA THR A 110 1.00 8.89 20.32
C THR A 110 0.64 9.58 21.63
N HIS A 111 -0.65 9.58 22.01
CA HIS A 111 -1.13 10.16 23.28
C HIS A 111 -0.97 9.23 24.49
N ALA A 112 -0.50 8.01 24.30
CA ALA A 112 -0.15 7.10 25.40
C ALA A 112 1.27 7.32 25.97
N GLY A 113 1.84 8.53 25.80
CA GLY A 113 3.16 8.90 26.34
C GLY A 113 4.32 8.57 25.40
N ARG A 114 4.08 8.51 24.09
CA ARG A 114 5.15 8.34 23.08
C ARG A 114 5.76 9.67 22.69
N SER A 115 7.07 9.67 22.43
CA SER A 115 7.84 10.87 22.05
C SER A 115 8.02 11.03 20.54
N VAL A 116 7.79 9.98 19.75
CA VAL A 116 7.91 10.02 18.28
C VAL A 116 6.67 10.66 17.67
N ARG A 117 6.87 11.75 16.96
CA ARG A 117 5.83 12.45 16.22
C ARG A 117 5.55 11.76 14.89
N ALA A 118 4.28 11.65 14.50
CA ALA A 118 3.85 11.11 13.23
C ALA A 118 3.25 12.20 12.33
N TYR A 119 3.81 12.35 11.12
CA TYR A 119 3.30 13.24 10.07
C TYR A 119 2.90 12.42 8.86
N HIS A 120 1.61 12.41 8.51
CA HIS A 120 1.06 11.47 7.56
C HIS A 120 0.98 12.02 6.15
N GLN A 121 1.73 11.44 5.21
CA GLN A 121 1.37 11.52 3.80
C GLN A 121 0.17 10.62 3.53
N CYS A 122 -0.99 11.21 3.27
CA CYS A 122 -2.20 10.46 2.97
C CYS A 122 -2.21 10.03 1.51
N CYS A 123 -2.55 8.78 1.21
CA CYS A 123 -2.54 8.23 -0.13
C CYS A 123 -3.91 7.64 -0.48
N PHE A 124 -4.64 8.32 -1.36
CA PHE A 124 -5.95 7.89 -1.84
C PHE A 124 -5.87 7.63 -3.34
N THR A 125 -6.24 6.42 -3.75
CA THR A 125 -6.35 6.01 -5.15
C THR A 125 -7.79 6.10 -5.65
N GLN A 126 -8.77 6.14 -4.74
CA GLN A 126 -10.20 6.25 -5.03
C GLN A 126 -10.71 7.62 -4.60
N ILE A 127 -11.23 8.38 -5.56
CA ILE A 127 -11.69 9.75 -5.34
C ILE A 127 -12.80 9.84 -4.28
N ASP A 128 -13.68 8.84 -4.22
CA ASP A 128 -14.79 8.84 -3.27
C ASP A 128 -14.31 8.60 -1.82
N ASN A 129 -13.29 7.77 -1.63
CA ASN A 129 -12.64 7.61 -0.32
C ASN A 129 -11.95 8.91 0.12
N PHE A 130 -11.31 9.63 -0.81
CA PHE A 130 -10.71 10.94 -0.51
C PHE A 130 -11.78 11.99 -0.16
N ARG A 131 -12.90 12.00 -0.87
CA ARG A 131 -14.04 12.88 -0.53
C ARG A 131 -14.61 12.58 0.86
N ALA A 132 -14.76 11.29 1.21
CA ALA A 132 -15.19 10.88 2.53
C ALA A 132 -14.21 11.36 3.61
N PHE A 133 -12.91 11.17 3.41
CA PHE A 133 -11.86 11.65 4.29
C PHE A 133 -11.96 13.18 4.54
N LEU A 134 -12.19 13.97 3.49
CA LEU A 134 -12.38 15.41 3.62
C LEU A 134 -13.70 15.77 4.34
N ALA A 135 -14.79 15.03 4.06
CA ALA A 135 -16.10 15.24 4.69
C ALA A 135 -16.06 14.93 6.19
N ASP A 136 -15.25 13.96 6.62
CA ASP A 136 -15.00 13.64 8.03
C ASP A 136 -14.11 14.67 8.74
N GLY A 137 -13.70 15.74 8.03
CA GLY A 137 -12.96 16.87 8.59
C GLY A 137 -11.44 16.74 8.53
N TYR A 138 -10.91 15.65 7.98
CA TYR A 138 -9.47 15.49 7.81
C TYR A 138 -8.95 16.40 6.69
N LYS A 139 -7.90 17.13 6.97
CA LYS A 139 -7.21 18.01 6.02
C LYS A 139 -5.76 18.22 6.45
N THR A 140 -4.91 18.70 5.57
CA THR A 140 -3.52 19.04 5.91
C THR A 140 -3.49 19.97 7.14
N GLY A 141 -2.73 19.59 8.16
CA GLY A 141 -2.62 20.29 9.42
C GLY A 141 -3.62 19.85 10.50
N HIS A 142 -4.59 18.97 10.18
CA HIS A 142 -5.47 18.36 11.19
C HIS A 142 -4.64 17.51 12.17
N GLY A 143 -5.01 17.54 13.44
CA GLY A 143 -4.29 16.91 14.54
C GLY A 143 -3.48 17.92 15.36
N ASP A 144 -2.43 17.46 16.00
CA ASP A 144 -1.60 18.24 16.92
C ASP A 144 -0.09 18.07 16.65
N ASP A 145 0.73 18.32 17.65
CA ASP A 145 2.20 18.22 17.52
C ASP A 145 2.72 16.78 17.56
N LEU A 146 1.91 15.82 17.97
CA LEU A 146 2.29 14.41 18.05
C LEU A 146 1.77 13.59 16.87
N ASN A 147 0.57 13.94 16.37
CA ASN A 147 -0.12 13.22 15.31
C ASN A 147 -0.78 14.19 14.34
N ARG A 148 -0.28 14.30 13.11
CA ARG A 148 -0.73 15.35 12.18
C ARG A 148 -0.91 14.83 10.75
N VAL A 149 -2.03 15.21 10.14
CA VAL A 149 -2.28 15.02 8.71
C VAL A 149 -1.38 15.94 7.90
N GLY A 150 -0.64 15.35 6.98
CA GLY A 150 0.27 16.00 6.05
C GLY A 150 -0.32 16.15 4.63
N PRO A 151 0.52 16.09 3.59
CA PRO A 151 0.09 16.26 2.20
C PRO A 151 -0.58 15.00 1.65
N LEU A 152 -1.38 15.20 0.60
CA LEU A 152 -1.85 14.11 -0.25
C LEU A 152 -0.70 13.63 -1.14
N LYS A 153 -0.47 12.33 -1.15
CA LYS A 153 0.42 11.64 -2.08
C LYS A 153 -0.37 11.06 -3.23
N LEU A 154 0.07 11.33 -4.45
CA LEU A 154 -0.50 10.80 -5.68
C LEU A 154 0.58 10.04 -6.46
N PHE A 155 0.16 9.05 -7.25
CA PHE A 155 0.99 8.35 -8.21
C PHE A 155 0.57 8.75 -9.63
N VAL A 156 1.55 9.07 -10.46
CA VAL A 156 1.34 9.44 -11.87
C VAL A 156 1.60 8.24 -12.78
N ASP A 157 2.53 7.37 -12.35
CA ASP A 157 2.98 6.18 -13.07
C ASP A 157 3.45 5.10 -12.08
N GLY A 158 4.11 4.07 -12.59
CA GLY A 158 4.64 2.96 -11.78
C GLY A 158 6.05 3.17 -11.25
N SER A 159 6.88 2.11 -11.24
CA SER A 159 8.24 2.15 -10.72
C SER A 159 9.27 1.58 -11.72
N LEU A 160 10.50 2.14 -11.70
CA LEU A 160 11.60 1.66 -12.55
C LEU A 160 11.94 0.20 -12.30
N GLY A 161 11.98 -0.22 -11.03
CA GLY A 161 12.32 -1.59 -10.66
C GLY A 161 11.31 -2.64 -11.13
N ALA A 162 10.05 -2.26 -11.34
CA ALA A 162 9.00 -3.12 -11.89
C ALA A 162 8.82 -2.99 -13.41
N ARG A 163 9.55 -2.08 -14.09
CA ARG A 163 9.39 -1.71 -15.51
C ARG A 163 8.01 -1.10 -15.81
N THR A 164 7.43 -0.42 -14.83
CA THR A 164 6.11 0.20 -14.92
C THR A 164 6.15 1.73 -14.84
N ALA A 165 7.30 2.33 -14.46
CA ALA A 165 7.50 3.77 -14.60
C ALA A 165 7.47 4.17 -16.08
N LYS A 166 6.75 5.26 -16.42
CA LYS A 166 6.58 5.69 -17.80
C LYS A 166 7.83 6.36 -18.34
N LEU A 167 8.41 5.78 -19.38
CA LEU A 167 9.59 6.30 -20.09
C LEU A 167 9.21 6.78 -21.49
N ASN A 168 10.01 7.68 -22.05
CA ASN A 168 9.87 8.16 -23.43
C ASN A 168 10.37 7.12 -24.46
N ALA A 169 11.19 6.16 -24.06
CA ALA A 169 11.69 5.06 -24.89
C ALA A 169 11.56 3.75 -24.09
N PRO A 170 11.55 2.60 -24.78
CA PRO A 170 11.56 1.30 -24.12
C PRO A 170 12.70 1.13 -23.11
N TYR A 171 12.46 0.32 -22.09
CA TYR A 171 13.51 -0.05 -21.14
C TYR A 171 14.67 -0.75 -21.84
N ALA A 172 15.92 -0.45 -21.47
CA ALA A 172 17.09 -1.03 -22.09
C ALA A 172 17.20 -2.56 -21.89
N ASP A 173 16.65 -3.05 -20.80
CA ASP A 173 16.61 -4.47 -20.41
C ASP A 173 15.23 -5.12 -20.62
N ASP A 174 14.25 -4.36 -21.10
CA ASP A 174 12.93 -4.85 -21.53
C ASP A 174 12.40 -3.96 -22.67
N PRO A 175 12.79 -4.23 -23.92
CA PRO A 175 12.41 -3.41 -25.06
C PRO A 175 10.92 -3.53 -25.44
N THR A 176 10.14 -4.36 -24.73
CA THR A 176 8.71 -4.59 -25.03
C THR A 176 7.80 -3.55 -24.36
N THR A 177 8.30 -2.78 -23.41
CA THR A 177 7.50 -1.83 -22.64
C THR A 177 8.17 -0.46 -22.48
N THR A 178 7.33 0.57 -22.42
CA THR A 178 7.68 1.93 -21.97
C THR A 178 7.10 2.27 -20.60
N GLY A 179 6.58 1.28 -19.85
CA GLY A 179 5.86 1.47 -18.61
C GLY A 179 4.35 1.65 -18.83
N ILE A 180 3.66 2.01 -17.73
CA ILE A 180 2.21 2.20 -17.68
C ILE A 180 1.86 3.58 -17.09
N THR A 181 0.66 4.07 -17.37
CA THR A 181 0.06 5.30 -16.81
C THR A 181 -1.32 5.00 -16.27
#